data_21ce0b2f9d7dfff199d46693c7f67cee
#
_entry.id   21ce0b2f9d7dfff199d46693c7f67cee
#
_cell.length_a   1.000
_cell.length_b   1.000
_cell.length_c   1.000
_cell.angle_alpha   90.00
_cell.angle_beta   90.00
_cell.angle_gamma   90.00
#
_symmetry.space_group_name_H-M   'P 1'
#
loop_
_entity.id
_entity.type
_entity.pdbx_description
1 polymer ?
#
loop_
_entity_poly.entity_id
_entity_poly.type
_entity_poly.pdbx_seq_one_letter_code
_entity_poly.pdbx_strand_id
1 'polypeptide(L)'
;MTNNPGCHFSSCIGGNLAVTKMLDLEVIPGRSLGSDQWEFILGMTFGQVVNILRRQCRLIKDIHVIYCDQQPLSMDMVLNLTQDGTKLIFDSVSQRLKVIEIYNLSKVKLKYCGKHFNSPQVQPTIEKINSSFGATRPAVYDATQQLFTVNFRGLAFLFPIPADAKFEPNVHGLGSIPLPNKNAAHVNKIYIYGGTGLSDLRVPTIPNSCFCGNVFTEKAEAIIKNDLPMGMTFHLLADNASQGRSPEAKRQPFVRQILFGDSVQDVISALGAPHKTFYKSEDKMKIHSKSFSVDKQQTSDYFYNYFTLGVDILLDANTHQVKKFILHGNFPGHYNFNIYHRCNFEIPLPNVAPVMYDPEAGVLNLSLNTCSKWDTLSPYLVKSSQKPVVLNRSSHMNTTNPFGSTFCYGVRNMIVEAMPNHHVASVTIYDPSCLSVEEID
;
A
#
# COMPACT_ATOMS: atom_id res chain seq x y z
N MET A 1 -29.09 -9.49 -2.96
CA MET A 1 -29.21 -8.08 -3.40
C MET A 1 -28.87 -7.22 -2.20
N THR A 2 -27.64 -6.81 -2.06
CA THR A 2 -27.19 -5.89 -1.00
C THR A 2 -26.34 -4.83 -1.70
N ASN A 3 -26.88 -3.61 -1.74
CA ASN A 3 -26.24 -2.42 -2.28
C ASN A 3 -25.00 -2.09 -1.46
N ASN A 4 -23.82 -2.10 -2.09
CA ASN A 4 -22.57 -1.62 -1.55
C ASN A 4 -22.42 -0.14 -1.91
N PRO A 5 -22.31 0.79 -0.95
CA PRO A 5 -21.98 2.18 -1.25
C PRO A 5 -20.46 2.28 -1.48
N GLY A 6 -20.04 2.17 -2.74
CA GLY A 6 -18.68 2.50 -3.15
C GLY A 6 -18.46 4.01 -3.11
N CYS A 7 -17.46 4.48 -2.41
CA CYS A 7 -17.02 5.88 -2.48
C CYS A 7 -16.40 6.15 -3.86
N HIS A 8 -17.11 6.90 -4.68
CA HIS A 8 -16.63 7.37 -5.98
C HIS A 8 -15.87 8.68 -5.80
N PHE A 9 -14.57 8.67 -6.05
CA PHE A 9 -13.83 9.88 -6.36
C PHE A 9 -13.87 10.10 -7.88
N SER A 10 -14.87 10.83 -8.35
CA SER A 10 -14.96 11.29 -9.74
C SER A 10 -14.41 12.71 -9.83
N SER A 11 -13.22 12.89 -10.36
CA SER A 11 -12.74 14.18 -10.82
C SER A 11 -13.10 14.34 -12.31
N CYS A 12 -14.28 14.90 -12.58
CA CYS A 12 -14.66 15.31 -13.92
C CYS A 12 -13.88 16.57 -14.31
N ILE A 13 -12.90 16.44 -15.18
CA ILE A 13 -12.43 17.55 -16.02
C ILE A 13 -12.99 17.30 -17.41
N GLY A 14 -14.03 18.07 -17.76
CA GLY A 14 -14.63 18.04 -19.07
C GLY A 14 -13.69 18.68 -20.11
N GLY A 15 -13.68 18.14 -21.32
CA GLY A 15 -13.09 18.80 -22.48
C GLY A 15 -12.65 17.84 -23.57
N ASN A 16 -13.34 17.93 -24.72
CA ASN A 16 -13.01 17.48 -26.07
C ASN A 16 -12.83 15.96 -26.29
N LEU A 17 -13.63 15.44 -27.23
CA LEU A 17 -13.48 14.17 -27.92
C LEU A 17 -12.12 14.06 -28.63
N ALA A 18 -11.07 13.82 -27.87
CA ALA A 18 -9.81 13.33 -28.39
C ALA A 18 -9.99 11.82 -28.60
N VAL A 19 -9.75 11.34 -29.81
CA VAL A 19 -9.61 9.92 -30.12
C VAL A 19 -8.68 9.31 -29.07
N THR A 20 -9.22 8.51 -28.17
CA THR A 20 -8.43 7.86 -27.09
C THR A 20 -7.48 6.88 -27.76
N LYS A 21 -6.21 7.24 -27.78
CA LYS A 21 -5.15 6.40 -28.34
C LYS A 21 -5.06 5.14 -27.47
N MET A 22 -5.37 3.97 -28.06
CA MET A 22 -5.26 2.68 -27.40
C MET A 22 -3.82 2.49 -26.89
N LEU A 23 -3.67 2.07 -25.62
CA LEU A 23 -2.37 1.80 -25.02
C LEU A 23 -1.70 0.62 -25.72
N ASP A 24 -0.42 0.71 -25.97
CA ASP A 24 0.45 -0.33 -26.53
C ASP A 24 1.43 -0.77 -25.46
N LEU A 25 1.18 -1.95 -24.86
CA LEU A 25 1.83 -2.40 -23.65
C LEU A 25 2.61 -3.70 -23.87
N GLU A 26 3.81 -3.75 -23.32
CA GLU A 26 4.64 -4.95 -23.24
C GLU A 26 4.25 -5.75 -21.99
N VAL A 27 4.03 -7.04 -22.16
CA VAL A 27 3.76 -8.01 -21.09
C VAL A 27 5.06 -8.72 -20.75
N ILE A 28 5.51 -8.60 -19.50
CA ILE A 28 6.65 -9.35 -18.99
C ILE A 28 6.15 -10.34 -17.92
N PRO A 29 6.10 -11.65 -18.21
CA PRO A 29 5.57 -12.66 -17.32
C PRO A 29 6.23 -12.64 -15.94
N GLY A 30 5.43 -12.66 -14.88
CA GLY A 30 5.91 -12.65 -13.49
C GLY A 30 6.60 -11.36 -13.04
N ARG A 31 6.57 -10.32 -13.87
CA ARG A 31 7.23 -9.05 -13.57
C ARG A 31 6.33 -7.84 -13.76
N SER A 32 5.81 -7.59 -14.98
CA SER A 32 5.26 -6.26 -15.23
C SER A 32 4.38 -6.15 -16.47
N LEU A 33 3.70 -5.00 -16.55
CA LEU A 33 2.97 -4.52 -17.71
C LEU A 33 3.33 -3.04 -17.92
N GLY A 34 3.76 -2.64 -19.10
CA GLY A 34 4.14 -1.27 -19.34
C GLY A 34 4.39 -0.89 -20.79
N SER A 35 4.80 0.35 -20.99
CA SER A 35 5.25 0.90 -22.26
C SER A 35 6.73 1.23 -22.17
N ASP A 36 7.30 1.78 -23.24
CA ASP A 36 8.70 2.22 -23.26
C ASP A 36 8.99 3.36 -22.29
N GLN A 37 7.96 4.08 -21.79
CA GLN A 37 8.11 5.24 -20.92
C GLN A 37 7.77 4.98 -19.45
N TRP A 38 6.96 3.97 -19.16
CA TRP A 38 6.50 3.63 -17.81
C TRP A 38 6.09 2.17 -17.72
N GLU A 39 6.16 1.63 -16.52
CA GLU A 39 5.96 0.20 -16.27
C GLU A 39 5.29 0.00 -14.89
N PHE A 40 4.23 -0.79 -14.82
CA PHE A 40 3.68 -1.30 -13.56
C PHE A 40 4.39 -2.61 -13.22
N ILE A 41 5.28 -2.56 -12.24
CA ILE A 41 6.06 -3.71 -11.82
C ILE A 41 5.40 -4.35 -10.59
N LEU A 42 5.26 -5.68 -10.58
CA LEU A 42 4.78 -6.41 -9.42
C LEU A 42 5.67 -6.14 -8.21
N GLY A 43 5.05 -5.90 -7.05
CA GLY A 43 5.75 -5.48 -5.83
C GLY A 43 5.87 -3.97 -5.64
N MET A 44 5.55 -3.14 -6.63
CA MET A 44 5.46 -1.69 -6.46
C MET A 44 4.47 -1.33 -5.35
N THR A 45 4.79 -0.29 -4.59
CA THR A 45 3.85 0.27 -3.61
C THR A 45 2.71 1.01 -4.29
N PHE A 46 1.57 1.10 -3.61
CA PHE A 46 0.40 1.82 -4.12
C PHE A 46 0.74 3.26 -4.52
N GLY A 47 1.52 3.97 -3.69
CA GLY A 47 1.94 5.35 -3.97
C GLY A 47 2.76 5.50 -5.25
N GLN A 48 3.64 4.54 -5.54
CA GLN A 48 4.45 4.56 -6.77
C GLN A 48 3.59 4.36 -8.01
N VAL A 49 2.64 3.44 -7.96
CA VAL A 49 1.69 3.23 -9.06
C VAL A 49 0.84 4.48 -9.28
N VAL A 50 0.32 5.10 -8.21
CA VAL A 50 -0.43 6.36 -8.31
C VAL A 50 0.42 7.48 -8.91
N ASN A 51 1.71 7.55 -8.60
CA ASN A 51 2.61 8.53 -9.20
C ASN A 51 2.79 8.31 -10.71
N ILE A 52 2.87 7.06 -11.18
CA ILE A 52 2.86 6.74 -12.61
C ILE A 52 1.55 7.22 -13.25
N LEU A 53 0.41 6.88 -12.66
CA LEU A 53 -0.91 7.28 -13.16
C LEU A 53 -1.07 8.80 -13.23
N ARG A 54 -0.60 9.54 -12.22
CA ARG A 54 -0.59 11.01 -12.23
C ARG A 54 0.25 11.60 -13.38
N ARG A 55 1.43 11.03 -13.64
CA ARG A 55 2.29 11.45 -14.76
C ARG A 55 1.66 11.12 -16.12
N GLN A 56 0.86 10.07 -16.19
CA GLN A 56 0.20 9.59 -17.40
C GLN A 56 -1.28 9.98 -17.49
N CYS A 57 -1.75 10.97 -16.72
CA CYS A 57 -3.17 11.39 -16.63
C CYS A 57 -3.78 11.84 -17.97
N ARG A 58 -2.97 12.17 -18.98
CA ARG A 58 -3.42 12.46 -20.34
C ARG A 58 -3.79 11.21 -21.13
N LEU A 59 -3.14 10.09 -20.84
CA LEU A 59 -3.30 8.80 -21.53
C LEU A 59 -4.25 7.87 -20.77
N ILE A 60 -4.04 7.72 -19.45
CA ILE A 60 -4.80 6.83 -18.57
C ILE A 60 -5.80 7.69 -17.81
N LYS A 61 -7.07 7.41 -18.02
CA LYS A 61 -8.19 8.18 -17.44
C LYS A 61 -9.18 7.21 -16.78
N ASP A 62 -10.16 7.78 -16.09
CA ASP A 62 -11.27 7.05 -15.48
C ASP A 62 -10.78 5.90 -14.57
N ILE A 63 -10.10 6.31 -13.48
CA ILE A 63 -9.48 5.41 -12.52
C ILE A 63 -10.39 5.33 -11.29
N HIS A 64 -10.82 4.12 -10.95
CA HIS A 64 -11.63 3.85 -9.76
C HIS A 64 -10.82 3.10 -8.72
N VAL A 65 -10.85 3.59 -7.48
CA VAL A 65 -10.25 2.90 -6.32
C VAL A 65 -11.35 2.09 -5.64
N ILE A 66 -11.11 0.79 -5.50
CA ILE A 66 -12.07 -0.15 -4.87
C ILE A 66 -11.37 -0.76 -3.65
N TYR A 67 -11.98 -0.63 -2.48
CA TYR A 67 -11.52 -1.21 -1.22
C TYR A 67 -12.72 -1.44 -0.29
N CYS A 68 -12.52 -2.24 0.76
CA CYS A 68 -13.53 -2.43 1.80
C CYS A 68 -13.27 -1.47 2.96
N ASP A 69 -14.17 -0.49 3.16
CA ASP A 69 -14.01 0.53 4.20
C ASP A 69 -14.11 -0.06 5.62
N GLN A 70 -15.01 -1.01 5.82
CA GLN A 70 -15.24 -1.62 7.14
C GLN A 70 -14.12 -2.60 7.53
N GLN A 71 -13.56 -3.31 6.56
CA GLN A 71 -12.52 -4.32 6.77
C GLN A 71 -11.41 -4.18 5.72
N PRO A 72 -10.59 -3.12 5.80
CA PRO A 72 -9.60 -2.79 4.77
C PRO A 72 -8.46 -3.81 4.64
N LEU A 73 -8.32 -4.74 5.59
CA LEU A 73 -7.30 -5.80 5.54
C LEU A 73 -7.84 -7.13 5.01
N SER A 74 -9.16 -7.30 4.88
CA SER A 74 -9.78 -8.56 4.45
C SER A 74 -9.83 -8.75 2.95
N MET A 75 -9.80 -7.65 2.19
CA MET A 75 -9.89 -7.67 0.73
C MET A 75 -8.77 -6.86 0.11
N ASP A 76 -8.21 -7.39 -0.97
CA ASP A 76 -7.21 -6.70 -1.75
C ASP A 76 -7.76 -5.38 -2.32
N MET A 77 -6.93 -4.35 -2.32
CA MET A 77 -7.29 -3.04 -2.86
C MET A 77 -7.07 -3.03 -4.37
N VAL A 78 -8.01 -2.48 -5.14
CA VAL A 78 -7.97 -2.50 -6.59
C VAL A 78 -8.00 -1.09 -7.18
N LEU A 79 -7.08 -0.80 -8.08
CA LEU A 79 -7.16 0.32 -9.02
C LEU A 79 -7.71 -0.20 -10.35
N ASN A 80 -8.95 0.17 -10.67
CA ASN A 80 -9.60 -0.22 -11.92
C ASN A 80 -9.45 0.89 -12.96
N LEU A 81 -8.69 0.62 -14.01
CA LEU A 81 -8.45 1.47 -15.18
C LEU A 81 -9.53 1.14 -16.21
N THR A 82 -10.71 1.74 -16.08
CA THR A 82 -11.91 1.31 -16.82
C THR A 82 -11.81 1.55 -18.32
N GLN A 83 -11.13 2.63 -18.75
CA GLN A 83 -10.89 2.90 -20.17
C GLN A 83 -9.97 1.87 -20.83
N ASP A 84 -9.01 1.35 -20.06
CA ASP A 84 -7.99 0.43 -20.57
C ASP A 84 -8.33 -1.04 -20.28
N GLY A 85 -9.44 -1.30 -19.59
CA GLY A 85 -9.88 -2.67 -19.26
C GLY A 85 -8.87 -3.44 -18.41
N THR A 86 -8.16 -2.73 -17.49
CA THR A 86 -7.08 -3.29 -16.67
C THR A 86 -7.35 -3.00 -15.20
N LYS A 87 -7.06 -3.97 -14.32
CA LYS A 87 -7.08 -3.80 -12.87
C LYS A 87 -5.70 -4.06 -12.29
N LEU A 88 -5.30 -3.20 -11.38
CA LEU A 88 -4.08 -3.33 -10.58
C LEU A 88 -4.50 -3.70 -9.17
N ILE A 89 -4.17 -4.91 -8.73
CA ILE A 89 -4.63 -5.51 -7.47
C ILE A 89 -3.48 -5.49 -6.48
N PHE A 90 -3.70 -4.83 -5.35
CA PHE A 90 -2.72 -4.64 -4.28
C PHE A 90 -3.08 -5.48 -3.08
N ASP A 91 -2.10 -6.17 -2.53
CA ASP A 91 -2.25 -6.88 -1.27
C ASP A 91 -2.67 -5.92 -0.15
N SER A 92 -3.69 -6.29 0.59
CA SER A 92 -4.31 -5.43 1.61
C SER A 92 -3.38 -5.09 2.78
N VAL A 93 -2.46 -5.99 3.13
CA VAL A 93 -1.54 -5.84 4.26
C VAL A 93 -0.30 -5.06 3.85
N SER A 94 0.41 -5.51 2.83
CA SER A 94 1.67 -4.89 2.39
C SER A 94 1.49 -3.68 1.48
N GLN A 95 0.30 -3.49 0.92
CA GLN A 95 -0.05 -2.45 -0.08
C GLN A 95 0.86 -2.45 -1.31
N ARG A 96 1.33 -3.65 -1.68
CA ARG A 96 2.16 -3.87 -2.87
C ARG A 96 1.37 -4.51 -3.98
N LEU A 97 1.69 -4.13 -5.22
CA LEU A 97 1.07 -4.67 -6.43
C LEU A 97 1.31 -6.17 -6.53
N LYS A 98 0.24 -6.95 -6.39
CA LYS A 98 0.25 -8.40 -6.32
C LYS A 98 -0.09 -9.05 -7.65
N VAL A 99 -1.11 -8.49 -8.34
CA VAL A 99 -1.64 -9.01 -9.59
C VAL A 99 -2.02 -7.86 -10.52
N ILE A 100 -1.77 -8.04 -11.81
CA ILE A 100 -2.30 -7.19 -12.88
C ILE A 100 -3.29 -8.05 -13.68
N GLU A 101 -4.57 -7.66 -13.67
CA GLU A 101 -5.64 -8.31 -14.45
C GLU A 101 -5.98 -7.46 -15.66
N ILE A 102 -5.92 -8.02 -16.86
CA ILE A 102 -6.45 -7.42 -18.08
C ILE A 102 -7.75 -8.15 -18.39
N TYR A 103 -8.89 -7.47 -18.13
CA TYR A 103 -10.21 -8.07 -18.28
C TYR A 103 -10.96 -7.65 -19.54
N ASN A 104 -10.41 -6.71 -20.30
CA ASN A 104 -10.96 -6.31 -21.60
C ASN A 104 -9.84 -6.07 -22.62
N LEU A 105 -9.53 -7.10 -23.38
CA LEU A 105 -8.43 -7.09 -24.33
C LEU A 105 -8.69 -6.20 -25.54
N SER A 106 -9.96 -5.87 -25.85
CA SER A 106 -10.29 -4.99 -26.98
C SER A 106 -9.84 -3.54 -26.77
N LYS A 107 -9.51 -3.15 -25.53
CA LYS A 107 -9.14 -1.78 -25.17
C LYS A 107 -7.64 -1.52 -25.18
N VAL A 108 -6.82 -2.55 -25.26
CA VAL A 108 -5.35 -2.46 -25.22
C VAL A 108 -4.69 -3.28 -26.31
N LYS A 109 -3.54 -2.81 -26.79
CA LYS A 109 -2.64 -3.62 -27.60
C LYS A 109 -1.61 -4.25 -26.69
N LEU A 110 -1.36 -5.54 -26.86
CA LEU A 110 -0.40 -6.27 -26.04
C LEU A 110 0.66 -6.91 -26.91
N LYS A 111 1.90 -6.74 -26.49
CA LYS A 111 3.08 -7.34 -27.13
C LYS A 111 3.89 -8.16 -26.13
N TYR A 112 4.59 -9.14 -26.64
CA TYR A 112 5.54 -9.93 -25.91
C TYR A 112 6.80 -10.09 -26.73
N CYS A 113 7.97 -9.79 -26.19
CA CYS A 113 9.24 -9.70 -26.90
C CYS A 113 9.13 -8.86 -28.20
N GLY A 114 8.45 -7.70 -28.11
CA GLY A 114 8.26 -6.76 -29.19
C GLY A 114 7.24 -7.17 -30.27
N LYS A 115 6.62 -8.36 -30.15
CA LYS A 115 5.63 -8.86 -31.14
C LYS A 115 4.22 -8.80 -30.55
N HIS A 116 3.28 -8.21 -31.30
CA HIS A 116 1.89 -8.16 -30.87
C HIS A 116 1.25 -9.56 -30.92
N PHE A 117 0.61 -9.93 -29.80
CA PHE A 117 -0.27 -11.10 -29.73
C PHE A 117 -1.74 -10.71 -29.50
N ASN A 118 -2.01 -9.43 -29.13
CA ASN A 118 -3.33 -8.84 -29.05
C ASN A 118 -3.31 -7.44 -29.68
N SER A 119 -4.13 -7.20 -30.69
CA SER A 119 -4.35 -5.89 -31.32
C SER A 119 -5.64 -5.94 -32.14
N PRO A 120 -6.15 -4.81 -32.67
CA PRO A 120 -7.29 -4.81 -33.57
C PRO A 120 -7.15 -5.75 -34.78
N GLN A 121 -5.90 -6.02 -35.21
CA GLN A 121 -5.60 -6.90 -36.35
C GLN A 121 -5.20 -8.32 -35.94
N VAL A 122 -4.83 -8.53 -34.69
CA VAL A 122 -4.32 -9.82 -34.18
C VAL A 122 -5.12 -10.22 -32.96
N GLN A 123 -5.95 -11.25 -33.11
CA GLN A 123 -6.73 -11.81 -32.02
C GLN A 123 -5.91 -12.80 -31.20
N PRO A 124 -6.03 -12.79 -29.85
CA PRO A 124 -5.29 -13.69 -28.98
C PRO A 124 -5.95 -15.08 -28.92
N THR A 125 -5.81 -15.85 -29.98
CA THR A 125 -6.26 -17.24 -30.03
C THR A 125 -5.28 -18.14 -29.28
N ILE A 126 -5.70 -19.40 -28.98
CA ILE A 126 -4.84 -20.39 -28.33
C ILE A 126 -3.58 -20.69 -29.16
N GLU A 127 -3.73 -20.75 -30.48
CA GLU A 127 -2.61 -20.95 -31.41
C GLU A 127 -1.62 -19.78 -31.36
N LYS A 128 -2.16 -18.56 -31.31
CA LYS A 128 -1.34 -17.35 -31.21
C LYS A 128 -0.58 -17.30 -29.89
N ILE A 129 -1.22 -17.67 -28.77
CA ILE A 129 -0.56 -17.74 -27.46
C ILE A 129 0.55 -18.80 -27.47
N ASN A 130 0.27 -20.00 -28.01
CA ASN A 130 1.29 -21.06 -28.14
C ASN A 130 2.48 -20.64 -29.00
N SER A 131 2.23 -20.00 -30.13
CA SER A 131 3.32 -19.52 -31.01
C SER A 131 4.12 -18.36 -30.38
N SER A 132 3.50 -17.57 -29.51
CA SER A 132 4.16 -16.41 -28.87
C SER A 132 4.92 -16.79 -27.60
N PHE A 133 4.35 -17.66 -26.75
CA PHE A 133 4.86 -17.97 -25.40
C PHE A 133 5.46 -19.37 -25.29
N GLY A 134 5.28 -20.23 -26.33
CA GLY A 134 5.79 -21.59 -26.35
C GLY A 134 4.96 -22.60 -25.57
N ALA A 135 5.52 -23.77 -25.33
CA ALA A 135 4.86 -24.86 -24.62
C ALA A 135 4.80 -24.56 -23.11
N THR A 136 3.70 -24.93 -22.47
CA THR A 136 3.48 -24.77 -21.01
C THR A 136 2.92 -26.07 -20.42
N ARG A 137 2.64 -26.04 -19.12
CA ARG A 137 1.97 -27.11 -18.38
C ARG A 137 0.57 -27.36 -18.97
N PRO A 138 -0.01 -28.55 -18.77
CA PRO A 138 -1.39 -28.83 -19.15
C PRO A 138 -2.33 -27.77 -18.59
N ALA A 139 -3.23 -27.30 -19.40
CA ALA A 139 -4.21 -26.33 -18.99
C ALA A 139 -5.23 -26.95 -18.03
N VAL A 140 -5.82 -26.12 -17.18
CA VAL A 140 -6.80 -26.52 -16.16
C VAL A 140 -8.18 -26.05 -16.60
N TYR A 141 -9.15 -26.97 -16.58
CA TYR A 141 -10.56 -26.64 -16.82
C TYR A 141 -11.32 -26.52 -15.52
N ASP A 142 -11.99 -25.38 -15.32
CA ASP A 142 -12.92 -25.14 -14.23
C ASP A 142 -14.34 -25.28 -14.78
N ALA A 143 -15.01 -26.39 -14.41
CA ALA A 143 -16.36 -26.69 -14.87
C ALA A 143 -17.40 -25.74 -14.24
N THR A 144 -17.15 -25.17 -13.07
CA THR A 144 -18.08 -24.27 -12.38
C THR A 144 -18.12 -22.89 -13.06
N GLN A 145 -16.98 -22.42 -13.51
CA GLN A 145 -16.84 -21.13 -14.20
C GLN A 145 -16.86 -21.25 -15.71
N GLN A 146 -16.83 -22.49 -16.25
CA GLN A 146 -16.68 -22.78 -17.68
C GLN A 146 -15.48 -22.07 -18.31
N LEU A 147 -14.36 -22.08 -17.58
CA LEU A 147 -13.13 -21.43 -17.96
C LEU A 147 -12.00 -22.45 -18.15
N PHE A 148 -11.28 -22.27 -19.22
CA PHE A 148 -10.08 -23.01 -19.51
C PHE A 148 -8.88 -22.09 -19.24
N THR A 149 -8.02 -22.47 -18.31
CA THR A 149 -6.88 -21.66 -17.90
C THR A 149 -5.56 -22.25 -18.38
N VAL A 150 -4.83 -21.48 -19.14
CA VAL A 150 -3.47 -21.80 -19.60
C VAL A 150 -2.48 -21.05 -18.73
N ASN A 151 -1.73 -21.78 -17.92
CA ASN A 151 -0.80 -21.21 -16.94
C ASN A 151 0.65 -21.28 -17.44
N PHE A 152 1.29 -20.12 -17.51
CA PHE A 152 2.73 -19.96 -17.58
C PHE A 152 3.27 -19.51 -16.21
N ARG A 153 4.57 -19.58 -16.02
CA ARG A 153 5.15 -19.01 -14.81
C ARG A 153 4.96 -17.49 -14.79
N GLY A 154 4.12 -17.00 -13.86
CA GLY A 154 3.85 -15.58 -13.70
C GLY A 154 2.88 -14.97 -14.73
N LEU A 155 2.22 -15.79 -15.53
CA LEU A 155 1.25 -15.34 -16.52
C LEU A 155 0.17 -16.40 -16.71
N ALA A 156 -1.11 -16.00 -16.74
CA ALA A 156 -2.20 -16.91 -17.06
C ALA A 156 -3.15 -16.30 -18.09
N PHE A 157 -3.65 -17.14 -18.98
CA PHE A 157 -4.64 -16.80 -19.99
C PHE A 157 -5.91 -17.58 -19.73
N LEU A 158 -7.04 -16.90 -19.69
CA LEU A 158 -8.37 -17.49 -19.48
C LEU A 158 -9.16 -17.46 -20.78
N PHE A 159 -9.68 -18.64 -21.13
CA PHE A 159 -10.52 -18.84 -22.29
C PHE A 159 -11.91 -19.26 -21.84
N PRO A 160 -12.97 -18.50 -22.14
CA PRO A 160 -14.35 -18.93 -21.87
C PRO A 160 -14.71 -20.08 -22.82
N ILE A 161 -15.38 -21.09 -22.28
CA ILE A 161 -15.90 -22.21 -23.05
C ILE A 161 -17.41 -22.07 -23.13
N PRO A 162 -18.02 -22.14 -24.33
CA PRO A 162 -19.48 -22.16 -24.47
C PRO A 162 -20.10 -23.33 -23.70
N ALA A 163 -21.29 -23.12 -23.13
CA ALA A 163 -21.98 -24.11 -22.29
C ALA A 163 -22.33 -25.42 -23.04
N ASP A 164 -22.44 -25.36 -24.36
CA ASP A 164 -22.77 -26.46 -25.28
C ASP A 164 -21.54 -27.28 -25.69
N ALA A 165 -20.33 -26.83 -25.31
CA ALA A 165 -19.13 -27.55 -25.59
C ALA A 165 -18.96 -28.72 -24.62
N LYS A 166 -19.03 -29.95 -25.08
CA LYS A 166 -18.66 -31.13 -24.29
C LYS A 166 -17.14 -31.17 -24.18
N PHE A 167 -16.65 -30.88 -23.01
CA PHE A 167 -15.23 -30.95 -22.68
C PHE A 167 -14.94 -32.35 -22.11
N GLU A 168 -14.04 -33.09 -22.77
CA GLU A 168 -13.55 -34.34 -22.23
C GLU A 168 -12.28 -34.05 -21.38
N PRO A 169 -12.29 -34.35 -20.07
CA PRO A 169 -11.20 -33.96 -19.17
C PRO A 169 -9.84 -34.64 -19.45
N ASN A 170 -9.81 -35.66 -20.34
CA ASN A 170 -8.61 -36.46 -20.64
C ASN A 170 -7.78 -35.95 -21.82
N VAL A 171 -8.10 -34.78 -22.37
CA VAL A 171 -7.34 -34.27 -23.50
C VAL A 171 -6.07 -33.59 -23.01
N HIS A 172 -4.98 -34.33 -23.05
CA HIS A 172 -3.65 -33.84 -22.72
C HIS A 172 -3.09 -33.03 -23.90
N GLY A 173 -2.98 -31.71 -23.71
CA GLY A 173 -2.25 -30.84 -24.64
C GLY A 173 -3.03 -29.61 -25.09
N LEU A 174 -2.32 -28.53 -25.32
CA LEU A 174 -2.81 -27.23 -25.79
C LEU A 174 -3.51 -27.23 -27.14
N GLY A 175 -3.34 -28.32 -27.94
CA GLY A 175 -3.84 -28.42 -29.31
C GLY A 175 -5.24 -28.98 -29.48
N SER A 176 -5.90 -29.43 -28.41
CA SER A 176 -7.11 -30.23 -28.54
C SER A 176 -8.24 -29.84 -27.65
N ILE A 177 -8.60 -28.53 -27.62
CA ILE A 177 -9.92 -28.15 -27.14
C ILE A 177 -10.91 -28.45 -28.27
N PRO A 178 -11.77 -29.47 -28.17
CA PRO A 178 -12.79 -29.74 -29.17
C PRO A 178 -13.86 -28.65 -29.08
N LEU A 179 -13.66 -27.57 -29.79
CA LEU A 179 -14.69 -26.53 -29.93
C LEU A 179 -15.63 -27.03 -31.06
N PRO A 180 -16.95 -27.04 -30.80
CA PRO A 180 -17.93 -27.56 -31.80
C PRO A 180 -17.99 -26.77 -33.09
N ASN A 181 -17.54 -25.53 -33.07
CA ASN A 181 -17.37 -24.69 -34.26
C ASN A 181 -15.91 -24.33 -34.40
N LYS A 182 -15.35 -24.39 -35.60
CA LYS A 182 -13.97 -24.06 -35.99
C LYS A 182 -13.49 -22.62 -35.57
N ASN A 183 -14.25 -21.94 -34.72
CA ASN A 183 -13.87 -20.66 -34.14
C ASN A 183 -12.88 -20.91 -33.00
N ALA A 184 -11.64 -20.49 -33.22
CA ALA A 184 -10.61 -20.59 -32.23
C ALA A 184 -11.06 -19.87 -30.92
N ALA A 185 -10.90 -20.55 -29.78
CA ALA A 185 -11.14 -19.92 -28.50
C ALA A 185 -10.26 -18.66 -28.34
N HIS A 186 -10.86 -17.57 -27.92
CA HIS A 186 -10.17 -16.31 -27.70
C HIS A 186 -9.95 -16.08 -26.21
N VAL A 187 -8.81 -15.49 -25.87
CA VAL A 187 -8.52 -15.07 -24.49
C VAL A 187 -9.52 -14.02 -24.07
N ASN A 188 -10.16 -14.24 -22.92
CA ASN A 188 -11.06 -13.28 -22.28
C ASN A 188 -10.34 -12.43 -21.23
N LYS A 189 -9.45 -13.06 -20.45
CA LYS A 189 -8.70 -12.40 -19.38
C LYS A 189 -7.24 -12.84 -19.36
N ILE A 190 -6.39 -11.93 -18.91
CA ILE A 190 -4.96 -12.20 -18.69
C ILE A 190 -4.63 -11.79 -17.27
N TYR A 191 -3.88 -12.62 -16.56
CA TYR A 191 -3.33 -12.31 -15.23
C TYR A 191 -1.81 -12.34 -15.30
N ILE A 192 -1.18 -11.26 -14.81
CA ILE A 192 0.27 -11.18 -14.56
C ILE A 192 0.45 -11.20 -13.05
N TYR A 193 1.23 -12.13 -12.51
CA TYR A 193 1.33 -12.37 -11.07
C TYR A 193 2.69 -12.94 -10.66
N GLY A 194 3.03 -12.82 -9.36
CA GLY A 194 4.17 -13.50 -8.76
C GLY A 194 3.78 -14.90 -8.31
N GLY A 195 4.59 -15.91 -8.66
CA GLY A 195 4.33 -17.29 -8.28
C GLY A 195 4.33 -18.28 -9.44
N THR A 196 3.90 -19.51 -9.17
CA THR A 196 3.90 -20.62 -10.15
C THR A 196 2.53 -20.86 -10.77
N GLY A 197 1.46 -20.31 -10.22
CA GLY A 197 0.08 -20.45 -10.71
C GLY A 197 -0.86 -19.52 -9.95
N LEU A 198 -2.11 -19.38 -10.44
CA LEU A 198 -3.14 -18.54 -9.81
C LEU A 198 -3.55 -19.04 -8.41
N SER A 199 -3.30 -20.29 -8.08
CA SER A 199 -3.54 -20.86 -6.74
C SER A 199 -2.40 -20.56 -5.74
N ASP A 200 -1.21 -20.16 -6.23
CA ASP A 200 -0.02 -19.85 -5.41
C ASP A 200 0.43 -18.40 -5.68
N LEU A 201 -0.49 -17.46 -5.46
CA LEU A 201 -0.20 -16.04 -5.63
C LEU A 201 0.67 -15.56 -4.47
N ARG A 202 1.86 -15.08 -4.78
CA ARG A 202 2.78 -14.50 -3.80
C ARG A 202 2.91 -13.00 -4.02
N VAL A 203 2.93 -12.26 -2.92
CA VAL A 203 3.21 -10.83 -2.98
C VAL A 203 4.70 -10.66 -3.24
N PRO A 204 5.10 -10.11 -4.39
CA PRO A 204 6.51 -9.91 -4.67
C PRO A 204 7.13 -8.90 -3.72
N THR A 205 8.43 -9.03 -3.51
CA THR A 205 9.21 -8.03 -2.79
C THR A 205 9.27 -6.73 -3.58
N ILE A 206 9.54 -5.60 -2.91
CA ILE A 206 9.70 -4.31 -3.60
C ILE A 206 10.81 -4.42 -4.65
N PRO A 207 10.56 -4.05 -5.91
CA PRO A 207 11.58 -4.00 -6.94
C PRO A 207 12.67 -2.97 -6.62
N ASN A 208 13.92 -3.24 -7.01
CA ASN A 208 15.03 -2.31 -6.76
C ASN A 208 14.79 -0.91 -7.34
N SER A 209 14.16 -0.84 -8.53
CA SER A 209 13.78 0.42 -9.17
C SER A 209 12.76 1.26 -8.36
N CYS A 210 12.17 0.67 -7.32
CA CYS A 210 11.16 1.30 -6.47
C CYS A 210 11.71 1.78 -5.12
N PHE A 211 12.99 1.58 -4.84
CA PHE A 211 13.62 2.12 -3.64
C PHE A 211 13.82 3.65 -3.79
N CYS A 212 13.17 4.40 -2.90
CA CYS A 212 13.33 5.84 -2.81
C CYS A 212 14.38 6.14 -1.73
N GLY A 213 15.46 6.83 -2.10
CA GLY A 213 16.53 7.16 -1.16
C GLY A 213 17.38 5.96 -0.74
N ASN A 214 17.37 4.88 -1.51
CA ASN A 214 18.13 3.66 -1.30
C ASN A 214 17.84 2.89 0.00
N VAL A 215 16.79 3.25 0.74
CA VAL A 215 16.40 2.61 2.00
C VAL A 215 14.89 2.38 2.05
N PHE A 216 14.50 1.20 2.53
CA PHE A 216 13.12 0.83 2.76
C PHE A 216 12.95 0.24 4.17
N THR A 217 11.87 0.60 4.86
CA THR A 217 11.56 0.05 6.19
C THR A 217 10.81 -1.27 6.04
N GLU A 218 11.39 -2.34 6.56
CA GLU A 218 10.73 -3.64 6.66
C GLU A 218 9.85 -3.71 7.91
N LYS A 219 10.39 -3.23 9.04
CA LYS A 219 9.71 -3.19 10.33
C LYS A 219 10.22 -2.04 11.18
N ALA A 220 9.36 -1.45 12.00
CA ALA A 220 9.71 -0.47 13.02
C ALA A 220 9.22 -0.94 14.39
N GLU A 221 10.10 -1.10 15.37
CA GLU A 221 9.78 -1.59 16.71
C GLU A 221 9.99 -0.51 17.76
N ALA A 222 9.02 -0.33 18.65
CA ALA A 222 9.21 0.58 19.79
C ALA A 222 10.14 -0.05 20.83
N ILE A 223 11.10 0.74 21.31
CA ILE A 223 11.97 0.39 22.42
C ILE A 223 11.23 0.72 23.70
N ILE A 224 10.81 -0.29 24.45
CA ILE A 224 10.10 -0.12 25.73
C ILE A 224 11.03 -0.45 26.89
N LYS A 225 11.12 0.47 27.85
CA LYS A 225 11.87 0.27 29.11
C LYS A 225 11.01 0.75 30.28
N ASN A 226 10.81 -0.09 31.27
CA ASN A 226 9.95 0.22 32.44
C ASN A 226 8.54 0.69 32.01
N ASP A 227 7.92 -0.02 31.06
CA ASP A 227 6.60 0.31 30.47
C ASP A 227 6.51 1.65 29.73
N LEU A 228 7.62 2.35 29.54
CA LEU A 228 7.67 3.64 28.83
C LEU A 228 8.43 3.48 27.51
N PRO A 229 7.97 4.13 26.44
CA PRO A 229 8.69 4.18 25.18
C PRO A 229 9.94 5.06 25.32
N MET A 230 11.07 4.56 24.84
CA MET A 230 12.36 5.24 24.86
C MET A 230 12.83 5.68 23.47
N GLY A 231 12.24 5.13 22.42
CA GLY A 231 12.63 5.37 21.03
C GLY A 231 12.12 4.29 20.09
N MET A 232 12.75 4.20 18.92
CA MET A 232 12.37 3.27 17.86
C MET A 232 13.59 2.53 17.31
N THR A 233 13.40 1.24 17.03
CA THR A 233 14.33 0.41 16.26
C THR A 233 13.76 0.23 14.85
N PHE A 234 14.53 0.60 13.83
CA PHE A 234 14.17 0.45 12.43
C PHE A 234 14.96 -0.70 11.80
N HIS A 235 14.24 -1.71 11.28
CA HIS A 235 14.79 -2.76 10.43
C HIS A 235 14.68 -2.28 8.98
N LEU A 236 15.81 -2.01 8.37
CA LEU A 236 15.93 -1.35 7.09
C LEU A 236 16.55 -2.28 6.04
N LEU A 237 16.11 -2.12 4.80
CA LEU A 237 16.72 -2.77 3.64
C LEU A 237 17.36 -1.68 2.78
N ALA A 238 18.64 -1.86 2.45
CA ALA A 238 19.32 -1.02 1.49
C ALA A 238 19.36 -1.67 0.10
N ASP A 239 19.30 -0.84 -0.94
CA ASP A 239 19.58 -1.26 -2.30
C ASP A 239 21.06 -1.18 -2.57
N ASN A 240 21.70 -2.33 -2.79
CA ASN A 240 23.10 -2.42 -3.19
C ASN A 240 23.26 -2.37 -4.72
N ALA A 241 22.70 -1.35 -5.35
CA ALA A 241 22.79 -1.17 -6.80
C ALA A 241 24.23 -1.08 -7.35
N SER A 242 25.23 -0.91 -6.48
CA SER A 242 26.63 -0.71 -6.86
C SER A 242 27.48 -1.98 -7.01
N GLN A 243 26.98 -3.16 -6.64
CA GLN A 243 27.76 -4.39 -6.67
C GLN A 243 27.16 -5.47 -7.57
N GLY A 244 27.40 -5.35 -8.89
CA GLY A 244 27.41 -6.49 -9.76
C GLY A 244 26.15 -6.74 -10.60
N ARG A 245 26.37 -7.30 -11.77
CA ARG A 245 25.44 -7.65 -12.84
C ARG A 245 24.44 -8.79 -12.50
N SER A 246 24.19 -9.08 -11.23
CA SER A 246 23.21 -10.10 -10.84
C SER A 246 21.82 -9.47 -10.71
N PRO A 247 20.77 -10.02 -11.38
CA PRO A 247 19.40 -9.53 -11.24
C PRO A 247 18.82 -9.71 -9.82
N GLU A 248 19.48 -10.48 -8.97
CA GLU A 248 19.19 -10.64 -7.55
C GLU A 248 20.23 -9.87 -6.73
N ALA A 249 20.19 -8.53 -6.76
CA ALA A 249 20.96 -7.73 -5.84
C ALA A 249 20.58 -8.17 -4.42
N LYS A 250 21.54 -8.75 -3.69
CA LYS A 250 21.32 -9.18 -2.30
C LYS A 250 21.02 -7.93 -1.48
N ARG A 251 19.77 -7.78 -1.07
CA ARG A 251 19.36 -6.76 -0.13
C ARG A 251 20.12 -6.97 1.16
N GLN A 252 20.75 -5.92 1.66
CA GLN A 252 21.40 -5.99 2.96
C GLN A 252 20.46 -5.45 4.01
N PRO A 253 19.97 -6.32 4.92
CA PRO A 253 19.24 -5.85 6.09
C PRO A 253 20.24 -5.19 7.06
N PHE A 254 19.83 -4.10 7.65
CA PHE A 254 20.56 -3.44 8.73
C PHE A 254 19.58 -2.83 9.73
N VAL A 255 20.03 -2.65 10.95
CA VAL A 255 19.20 -2.15 12.05
C VAL A 255 19.76 -0.80 12.50
N ARG A 256 18.86 0.14 12.76
CA ARG A 256 19.17 1.46 13.33
C ARG A 256 18.22 1.73 14.49
N GLN A 257 18.78 2.34 15.53
CA GLN A 257 18.00 2.78 16.69
C GLN A 257 18.06 4.29 16.75
N ILE A 258 16.94 4.90 17.10
CA ILE A 258 16.82 6.33 17.38
C ILE A 258 16.07 6.45 18.69
N LEU A 259 16.70 7.09 19.67
CA LEU A 259 16.13 7.32 21.00
C LEU A 259 15.55 8.73 21.10
N PHE A 260 14.70 8.96 22.08
CA PHE A 260 14.35 10.31 22.46
C PHE A 260 15.59 11.03 22.97
N GLY A 261 15.75 12.31 22.61
CA GLY A 261 16.94 13.09 22.93
C GLY A 261 18.10 12.96 21.93
N ASP A 262 18.04 12.01 20.99
CA ASP A 262 19.05 11.91 19.92
C ASP A 262 19.04 13.18 19.06
N SER A 263 20.19 13.54 18.54
CA SER A 263 20.36 14.74 17.72
C SER A 263 19.85 14.55 16.29
N VAL A 264 19.63 15.66 15.59
CA VAL A 264 19.37 15.68 14.13
C VAL A 264 20.42 14.87 13.35
N GLN A 265 21.69 14.96 13.77
CA GLN A 265 22.78 14.27 13.09
C GLN A 265 22.63 12.74 13.22
N ASP A 266 22.21 12.26 14.39
CA ASP A 266 21.97 10.84 14.63
C ASP A 266 20.80 10.33 13.75
N VAL A 267 19.71 11.12 13.67
CA VAL A 267 18.55 10.81 12.82
C VAL A 267 18.96 10.71 11.35
N ILE A 268 19.71 11.70 10.83
CA ILE A 268 20.16 11.72 9.43
C ILE A 268 21.13 10.57 9.17
N SER A 269 22.01 10.26 10.12
CA SER A 269 22.97 9.16 9.99
C SER A 269 22.28 7.79 10.00
N ALA A 270 21.14 7.67 10.70
CA ALA A 270 20.36 6.43 10.79
C ALA A 270 19.47 6.20 9.58
N LEU A 271 18.69 7.22 9.16
CA LEU A 271 17.60 7.12 8.16
C LEU A 271 17.90 7.83 6.84
N GLY A 272 18.97 8.61 6.77
CA GLY A 272 19.26 9.49 5.64
C GLY A 272 18.50 10.81 5.72
N ALA A 273 18.56 11.61 4.63
CA ALA A 273 17.87 12.89 4.57
C ALA A 273 16.35 12.72 4.55
N PRO A 274 15.58 13.55 5.25
CA PRO A 274 14.12 13.52 5.20
C PRO A 274 13.62 13.95 3.82
N HIS A 275 12.44 13.46 3.43
CA HIS A 275 11.81 13.88 2.18
C HIS A 275 11.30 15.32 2.25
N LYS A 276 10.92 15.76 3.46
CA LYS A 276 10.43 17.11 3.71
C LYS A 276 10.72 17.51 5.16
N THR A 277 11.05 18.78 5.35
CA THR A 277 11.05 19.43 6.67
C THR A 277 9.81 20.31 6.77
N PHE A 278 9.02 20.11 7.83
CA PHE A 278 7.80 20.88 8.09
C PHE A 278 7.91 21.57 9.43
N TYR A 279 7.89 22.88 9.45
CA TYR A 279 7.88 23.70 10.68
C TYR A 279 6.44 23.82 11.18
N LYS A 280 6.21 23.59 12.49
CA LYS A 280 4.93 23.91 13.09
C LYS A 280 4.68 25.41 12.93
N SER A 281 3.58 25.77 12.29
CA SER A 281 3.14 27.16 12.32
C SER A 281 2.76 27.52 13.75
N GLU A 282 3.17 28.71 14.20
CA GLU A 282 2.78 29.22 15.52
C GLU A 282 1.27 29.10 15.75
N ASP A 283 0.90 28.79 16.98
CA ASP A 283 -0.49 28.66 17.37
C ASP A 283 -1.24 29.95 17.02
N LYS A 284 -2.19 29.87 16.11
CA LYS A 284 -3.04 31.02 15.72
C LYS A 284 -3.78 31.63 16.89
N MET A 285 -3.89 30.90 18.01
CA MET A 285 -4.49 31.37 19.27
C MET A 285 -3.63 32.43 19.96
N LYS A 286 -2.30 32.47 19.76
CA LYS A 286 -1.43 33.50 20.34
C LYS A 286 -1.63 34.89 19.72
N ILE A 287 -2.19 35.00 18.52
CA ILE A 287 -2.50 36.26 17.85
C ILE A 287 -3.59 37.03 18.61
N HIS A 288 -4.40 36.36 19.41
CA HIS A 288 -5.48 36.95 20.20
C HIS A 288 -5.14 37.12 21.68
N SER A 289 -3.95 36.71 22.14
CA SER A 289 -3.52 36.95 23.51
C SER A 289 -3.07 38.40 23.72
N LYS A 290 -3.57 39.06 24.77
CA LYS A 290 -3.31 40.48 25.08
C LYS A 290 -1.86 40.83 25.48
N SER A 291 -0.96 39.86 25.57
CA SER A 291 0.45 40.05 25.89
C SER A 291 1.33 39.76 24.67
N PHE A 292 1.34 40.67 23.71
CA PHE A 292 2.36 40.74 22.69
C PHE A 292 3.65 41.28 23.30
N SER A 293 4.42 40.46 23.98
CA SER A 293 5.82 40.79 24.26
C SER A 293 6.65 40.46 23.01
N VAL A 294 7.19 41.51 22.42
CA VAL A 294 8.00 41.50 21.20
C VAL A 294 9.36 40.73 21.37
N ASP A 295 9.62 40.23 22.57
CA ASP A 295 10.88 39.61 22.92
C ASP A 295 10.76 38.09 23.07
N LYS A 296 10.93 37.41 21.98
CA LYS A 296 11.63 36.16 21.71
C LYS A 296 11.15 35.63 20.36
N GLN A 297 12.02 35.61 19.37
CA GLN A 297 11.87 34.73 18.20
C GLN A 297 11.76 33.29 18.73
N GLN A 298 10.52 32.88 19.02
CA GLN A 298 10.23 31.53 19.48
C GLN A 298 10.35 30.65 18.25
N THR A 299 11.47 29.99 18.08
CA THR A 299 11.68 29.00 17.06
C THR A 299 10.68 27.88 17.25
N SER A 300 9.95 27.52 16.19
CA SER A 300 8.94 26.45 16.24
C SER A 300 9.58 25.08 16.09
N ASP A 301 9.10 24.09 16.85
CA ASP A 301 9.43 22.70 16.63
C ASP A 301 9.15 22.31 15.17
N TYR A 302 9.90 21.38 14.63
CA TYR A 302 9.78 20.99 13.24
C TYR A 302 9.81 19.48 13.07
N PHE A 303 9.15 19.02 11.99
CA PHE A 303 9.08 17.61 11.62
C PHE A 303 10.05 17.29 10.50
N TYR A 304 10.72 16.15 10.63
CA TYR A 304 11.32 15.43 9.52
C TYR A 304 10.33 14.37 9.03
N ASN A 305 9.81 14.56 7.80
CA ASN A 305 8.85 13.66 7.19
C ASN A 305 9.58 12.63 6.32
N TYR A 306 9.45 11.37 6.68
CA TYR A 306 9.98 10.22 5.94
C TYR A 306 8.83 9.46 5.26
N PHE A 307 8.31 9.99 4.14
CA PHE A 307 7.11 9.45 3.49
C PHE A 307 7.25 7.99 3.09
N THR A 308 8.43 7.57 2.58
CA THR A 308 8.67 6.19 2.14
C THR A 308 8.93 5.22 3.30
N LEU A 309 9.24 5.72 4.48
CA LEU A 309 9.39 4.92 5.70
C LEU A 309 8.10 4.89 6.53
N GLY A 310 7.15 5.77 6.22
CA GLY A 310 5.88 5.88 6.94
C GLY A 310 6.01 6.51 8.33
N VAL A 311 7.01 7.38 8.55
CA VAL A 311 7.34 7.94 9.87
C VAL A 311 7.58 9.44 9.78
N ASP A 312 7.08 10.17 10.78
CA ASP A 312 7.48 11.54 11.06
C ASP A 312 8.22 11.61 12.39
N ILE A 313 9.26 12.44 12.45
CA ILE A 313 10.06 12.67 13.65
C ILE A 313 9.97 14.15 14.01
N LEU A 314 9.42 14.45 15.19
CA LEU A 314 9.38 15.81 15.72
C LEU A 314 10.69 16.11 16.45
N LEU A 315 11.29 17.24 16.09
CA LEU A 315 12.52 17.76 16.66
C LEU A 315 12.23 19.06 17.41
N ASP A 316 12.88 19.21 18.55
CA ASP A 316 12.81 20.42 19.36
C ASP A 316 13.45 21.61 18.62
N ALA A 317 12.83 22.76 18.72
CA ALA A 317 13.30 23.97 18.04
C ALA A 317 14.66 24.48 18.52
N ASN A 318 14.95 24.30 19.81
CA ASN A 318 16.12 24.87 20.46
C ASN A 318 17.28 23.87 20.59
N THR A 319 16.96 22.65 21.02
CA THR A 319 17.97 21.59 21.25
C THR A 319 18.23 20.75 20.03
N HIS A 320 17.33 20.79 19.03
CA HIS A 320 17.38 19.96 17.83
C HIS A 320 17.40 18.45 18.15
N GLN A 321 16.73 18.05 19.22
CA GLN A 321 16.63 16.67 19.67
C GLN A 321 15.28 16.06 19.39
N VAL A 322 15.25 14.72 19.26
CA VAL A 322 14.02 13.96 18.99
C VAL A 322 13.07 14.01 20.19
N LYS A 323 11.83 14.48 19.95
CA LYS A 323 10.75 14.56 20.95
C LYS A 323 9.65 13.53 20.72
N LYS A 324 9.29 13.27 19.45
CA LYS A 324 8.13 12.42 19.12
C LYS A 324 8.38 11.67 17.82
N PHE A 325 7.79 10.48 17.72
CA PHE A 325 7.62 9.72 16.47
C PHE A 325 6.13 9.61 16.14
N ILE A 326 5.77 9.78 14.87
CA ILE A 326 4.43 9.50 14.36
C ILE A 326 4.55 8.38 13.34
N LEU A 327 3.90 7.26 13.60
CA LEU A 327 3.92 6.05 12.78
C LEU A 327 2.61 5.97 12.01
N HIS A 328 2.67 5.89 10.67
CA HIS A 328 1.50 5.96 9.80
C HIS A 328 1.05 4.58 9.32
N GLY A 329 -0.21 4.20 9.62
CA GLY A 329 -0.82 2.95 9.18
C GLY A 329 -1.25 2.95 7.72
N ASN A 330 -1.35 4.12 7.09
CA ASN A 330 -1.73 4.31 5.68
C ASN A 330 -2.98 3.53 5.27
N PHE A 331 -4.07 3.64 6.03
CA PHE A 331 -5.33 2.99 5.69
C PHE A 331 -6.12 3.77 4.64
N PRO A 332 -6.73 3.08 3.65
CA PRO A 332 -7.69 3.72 2.75
C PRO A 332 -8.88 4.24 3.55
N GLY A 333 -9.45 5.38 3.12
CA GLY A 333 -10.48 6.09 3.88
C GLY A 333 -9.93 7.07 4.93
N HIS A 334 -8.64 7.06 5.23
CA HIS A 334 -8.00 8.07 6.07
C HIS A 334 -7.52 9.26 5.23
N TYR A 335 -7.59 10.49 5.77
CA TYR A 335 -7.22 11.72 5.04
C TYR A 335 -5.75 11.75 4.56
N ASN A 336 -4.84 11.07 5.28
CA ASN A 336 -3.43 10.92 4.91
C ASN A 336 -3.16 9.73 3.99
N PHE A 337 -4.21 9.01 3.55
CA PHE A 337 -4.01 7.85 2.68
C PHE A 337 -3.16 8.21 1.46
N ASN A 338 -2.18 7.37 1.17
CA ASN A 338 -1.25 7.50 0.06
C ASN A 338 -0.28 8.72 0.13
N ILE A 339 -0.18 9.41 1.27
CA ILE A 339 0.89 10.38 1.53
C ILE A 339 2.13 9.64 2.03
N TYR A 340 1.94 8.69 2.95
CA TYR A 340 2.99 7.84 3.52
C TYR A 340 2.89 6.42 2.98
N HIS A 341 4.02 5.72 2.90
CA HIS A 341 3.98 4.26 2.86
C HIS A 341 3.48 3.74 4.21
N ARG A 342 2.90 2.53 4.23
CA ARG A 342 2.52 1.90 5.49
C ARG A 342 3.77 1.62 6.32
N CYS A 343 3.85 2.19 7.51
CA CYS A 343 4.84 1.81 8.50
C CYS A 343 4.42 0.48 9.12
N ASN A 344 5.21 -0.56 8.94
CA ASN A 344 4.99 -1.84 9.59
C ASN A 344 5.53 -1.77 11.02
N PHE A 345 4.81 -1.06 11.90
CA PHE A 345 5.22 -0.88 13.27
C PHE A 345 4.73 -1.99 14.20
N GLU A 346 5.51 -2.23 15.25
CA GLU A 346 5.15 -3.08 16.38
C GLU A 346 5.56 -2.40 17.69
N ILE A 347 4.61 -2.27 18.61
CA ILE A 347 4.81 -1.66 19.92
C ILE A 347 4.46 -2.72 20.97
N PRO A 348 5.45 -3.31 21.63
CA PRO A 348 5.20 -4.26 22.71
C PRO A 348 4.43 -3.59 23.84
N LEU A 349 3.47 -4.30 24.42
CA LEU A 349 2.66 -3.86 25.55
C LEU A 349 2.93 -4.77 26.76
N PRO A 350 4.08 -4.63 27.41
CA PRO A 350 4.39 -5.45 28.57
C PRO A 350 3.41 -5.14 29.71
N ASN A 351 3.22 -6.10 30.62
CA ASN A 351 2.38 -5.99 31.81
C ASN A 351 0.91 -5.63 31.55
N VAL A 352 0.37 -5.96 30.36
CA VAL A 352 -1.06 -5.87 30.07
C VAL A 352 -1.66 -7.26 30.28
N ALA A 353 -2.43 -7.44 31.33
CA ALA A 353 -3.16 -8.69 31.61
C ALA A 353 -4.53 -8.69 30.87
N PRO A 354 -5.05 -9.86 30.51
CA PRO A 354 -4.50 -11.18 30.70
C PRO A 354 -3.64 -11.63 29.52
N VAL A 355 -2.61 -12.37 29.84
CA VAL A 355 -1.85 -13.14 28.86
C VAL A 355 -2.81 -14.10 28.16
N MET A 356 -3.10 -13.88 26.88
CA MET A 356 -3.77 -14.89 26.08
C MET A 356 -2.79 -16.07 25.95
N TYR A 357 -3.12 -17.17 26.57
CA TYR A 357 -2.36 -18.40 26.46
C TYR A 357 -2.81 -19.11 25.18
N ASP A 358 -1.95 -19.11 24.17
CA ASP A 358 -2.10 -19.98 23.02
C ASP A 358 -1.44 -21.33 23.35
N PRO A 359 -2.18 -22.45 23.31
CA PRO A 359 -1.63 -23.78 23.62
C PRO A 359 -0.46 -24.19 22.72
N GLU A 360 -0.36 -23.65 21.50
CA GLU A 360 0.70 -23.99 20.55
C GLU A 360 1.86 -22.98 20.55
N ALA A 361 1.62 -21.69 20.84
CA ALA A 361 2.61 -20.62 20.75
C ALA A 361 3.14 -20.13 22.12
N GLY A 362 2.59 -20.63 23.26
CA GLY A 362 2.96 -20.17 24.60
C GLY A 362 2.36 -18.80 24.97
N VAL A 363 3.05 -18.06 25.84
CA VAL A 363 2.61 -16.74 26.33
C VAL A 363 2.68 -15.73 25.19
N LEU A 364 1.52 -15.33 24.63
CA LEU A 364 1.42 -14.26 23.66
C LEU A 364 1.56 -12.91 24.38
N ASN A 365 2.68 -12.25 24.20
CA ASN A 365 2.82 -10.85 24.60
C ASN A 365 1.93 -9.97 23.71
N LEU A 366 1.03 -9.22 24.34
CA LEU A 366 0.17 -8.29 23.61
C LEU A 366 1.03 -7.21 22.95
N SER A 367 0.80 -6.95 21.66
CA SER A 367 1.46 -5.87 20.94
C SER A 367 0.45 -5.05 20.15
N LEU A 368 0.67 -3.73 20.08
CA LEU A 368 -0.02 -2.84 19.16
C LEU A 368 0.77 -2.79 17.86
N ASN A 369 0.20 -3.28 16.77
CA ASN A 369 0.83 -3.29 15.46
C ASN A 369 -0.05 -2.61 14.40
N THR A 370 0.50 -2.43 13.22
CA THR A 370 -0.17 -1.74 12.10
C THR A 370 -1.50 -2.38 11.68
N CYS A 371 -1.67 -3.69 11.91
CA CYS A 371 -2.91 -4.43 11.57
C CYS A 371 -3.90 -4.49 12.73
N SER A 372 -3.56 -3.96 13.91
CA SER A 372 -4.40 -4.03 15.10
C SER A 372 -5.69 -3.25 14.94
N LYS A 373 -6.76 -3.77 15.55
CA LYS A 373 -8.01 -3.04 15.77
C LYS A 373 -8.04 -2.49 17.18
N TRP A 374 -8.41 -1.23 17.30
CA TRP A 374 -8.44 -0.54 18.59
C TRP A 374 -9.48 -1.11 19.56
N ASP A 375 -10.63 -1.57 19.06
CA ASP A 375 -11.69 -2.17 19.87
C ASP A 375 -11.24 -3.45 20.60
N THR A 376 -10.29 -4.21 20.01
CA THR A 376 -9.73 -5.40 20.64
C THR A 376 -8.69 -5.09 21.71
N LEU A 377 -8.00 -3.97 21.60
CA LEU A 377 -6.92 -3.57 22.52
C LEU A 377 -7.39 -2.61 23.63
N SER A 378 -8.36 -1.75 23.32
CA SER A 378 -8.83 -0.72 24.23
C SER A 378 -9.31 -1.23 25.61
N PRO A 379 -9.98 -2.40 25.77
CA PRO A 379 -10.41 -2.87 27.07
C PRO A 379 -9.26 -3.12 28.04
N TYR A 380 -8.06 -3.39 27.53
CA TYR A 380 -6.87 -3.66 28.33
C TYR A 380 -6.02 -2.42 28.60
N LEU A 381 -6.19 -1.37 27.79
CA LEU A 381 -5.30 -0.21 27.80
C LEU A 381 -5.96 1.05 28.37
N VAL A 382 -7.26 1.21 28.17
CA VAL A 382 -8.00 2.42 28.50
C VAL A 382 -8.95 2.18 29.66
N LYS A 383 -8.95 3.08 30.63
CA LYS A 383 -9.98 3.06 31.69
C LYS A 383 -11.35 3.35 31.06
N SER A 384 -12.40 2.66 31.49
CA SER A 384 -13.76 2.77 30.96
C SER A 384 -14.35 4.21 31.02
N SER A 385 -13.80 5.08 31.86
CA SER A 385 -14.22 6.48 32.00
C SER A 385 -13.51 7.43 31.02
N GLN A 386 -12.46 7.00 30.33
CA GLN A 386 -11.65 7.85 29.46
C GLN A 386 -12.33 7.99 28.09
N LYS A 387 -12.73 9.21 27.74
CA LYS A 387 -13.29 9.52 26.41
C LYS A 387 -12.19 9.89 25.42
N PRO A 388 -12.31 9.48 24.15
CA PRO A 388 -11.37 9.90 23.11
C PRO A 388 -11.54 11.37 22.76
N VAL A 389 -10.46 11.98 22.30
CA VAL A 389 -10.51 13.28 21.61
C VAL A 389 -10.92 13.02 20.16
N VAL A 390 -12.00 13.67 19.73
CA VAL A 390 -12.50 13.54 18.35
C VAL A 390 -11.78 14.56 17.48
N LEU A 391 -11.05 14.07 16.47
CA LEU A 391 -10.44 14.92 15.45
C LEU A 391 -11.36 15.02 14.23
N ASN A 392 -11.93 16.21 14.06
CA ASN A 392 -12.67 16.55 12.85
C ASN A 392 -11.82 17.47 11.96
N ARG A 393 -11.47 17.00 10.78
CA ARG A 393 -10.58 17.70 9.85
C ARG A 393 -11.32 18.42 8.73
N SER A 394 -12.53 18.94 9.04
CA SER A 394 -13.23 19.84 8.11
C SER A 394 -12.47 21.16 8.00
N SER A 395 -12.17 21.63 6.80
CA SER A 395 -11.65 22.97 6.58
C SER A 395 -12.80 23.98 6.60
N HIS A 396 -12.52 25.24 6.97
CA HIS A 396 -13.49 26.35 6.93
C HIS A 396 -14.14 26.56 5.54
N MET A 397 -13.52 26.05 4.48
CA MET A 397 -14.00 26.13 3.10
C MET A 397 -14.85 24.92 2.69
N ASN A 398 -14.77 23.80 3.40
CA ASN A 398 -15.49 22.56 3.09
C ASN A 398 -16.25 22.11 4.33
N THR A 399 -17.55 22.31 4.33
CA THR A 399 -18.46 21.84 5.39
C THR A 399 -18.64 20.32 5.42
N THR A 400 -18.23 19.64 4.36
CA THR A 400 -18.26 18.18 4.27
C THR A 400 -16.87 17.62 4.60
N ASN A 401 -16.80 16.76 5.63
CA ASN A 401 -15.63 15.96 5.93
C ASN A 401 -15.77 14.58 5.24
N PRO A 402 -15.22 14.38 4.03
CA PRO A 402 -15.44 13.16 3.26
C PRO A 402 -14.77 11.93 3.90
N PHE A 403 -13.81 12.14 4.82
CA PHE A 403 -13.07 11.06 5.49
C PHE A 403 -13.62 10.72 6.88
N GLY A 404 -14.62 11.47 7.35
CA GLY A 404 -15.14 11.30 8.70
C GLY A 404 -14.20 11.82 9.78
N SER A 405 -14.58 11.61 11.03
CA SER A 405 -13.78 11.96 12.20
C SER A 405 -12.95 10.77 12.64
N THR A 406 -11.77 11.02 13.20
CA THR A 406 -10.94 10.01 13.86
C THR A 406 -10.95 10.23 15.39
N PHE A 407 -10.59 9.21 16.14
CA PHE A 407 -10.66 9.18 17.60
C PHE A 407 -9.25 8.99 18.17
N CYS A 408 -8.79 9.94 18.98
CA CYS A 408 -7.48 9.87 19.61
C CYS A 408 -7.58 9.46 21.07
N TYR A 409 -6.84 8.43 21.43
CA TYR A 409 -6.75 7.87 22.78
C TYR A 409 -5.33 8.03 23.31
N GLY A 410 -5.18 8.67 24.48
CA GLY A 410 -3.90 8.80 25.16
C GLY A 410 -3.63 7.58 26.04
N VAL A 411 -2.53 6.87 25.83
CA VAL A 411 -2.16 5.64 26.55
C VAL A 411 -0.65 5.54 26.71
N ARG A 412 -0.13 5.42 27.94
CA ARG A 412 1.28 5.11 28.24
C ARG A 412 2.30 5.92 27.39
N ASN A 413 2.18 7.24 27.34
CA ASN A 413 3.01 8.13 26.53
C ASN A 413 2.89 7.86 25.02
N MET A 414 1.72 7.40 24.61
CA MET A 414 1.34 7.25 23.22
C MET A 414 -0.02 7.89 22.98
N ILE A 415 -0.25 8.35 21.75
CA ILE A 415 -1.56 8.74 21.25
C ILE A 415 -1.89 7.82 20.11
N VAL A 416 -2.94 7.03 20.26
CA VAL A 416 -3.44 6.13 19.24
C VAL A 416 -4.60 6.78 18.51
N GLU A 417 -4.45 7.04 17.22
CA GLU A 417 -5.51 7.56 16.36
C GLU A 417 -6.24 6.38 15.70
N ALA A 418 -7.50 6.18 16.07
CA ALA A 418 -8.35 5.13 15.51
C ALA A 418 -9.36 5.71 14.52
N MET A 419 -9.60 5.00 13.42
CA MET A 419 -10.65 5.29 12.44
C MET A 419 -12.02 4.82 12.95
N PRO A 420 -13.15 5.24 12.32
CA PRO A 420 -14.48 4.74 12.67
C PRO A 420 -14.65 3.22 12.55
N ASN A 421 -13.86 2.56 11.70
CA ASN A 421 -13.82 1.11 11.54
C ASN A 421 -12.88 0.41 12.54
N HIS A 422 -12.42 1.14 13.57
CA HIS A 422 -11.51 0.72 14.64
C HIS A 422 -10.09 0.36 14.21
N HIS A 423 -9.71 0.49 12.94
CA HIS A 423 -8.30 0.33 12.56
C HIS A 423 -7.46 1.51 13.04
N VAL A 424 -6.23 1.22 13.46
CA VAL A 424 -5.28 2.23 13.96
C VAL A 424 -4.66 2.97 12.77
N ALA A 425 -5.07 4.23 12.58
CA ALA A 425 -4.60 5.06 11.48
C ALA A 425 -3.16 5.55 11.69
N SER A 426 -2.83 5.95 12.92
CA SER A 426 -1.50 6.39 13.32
C SER A 426 -1.26 6.19 14.81
N VAL A 427 0.01 6.10 15.18
CA VAL A 427 0.44 6.10 16.58
C VAL A 427 1.50 7.17 16.77
N THR A 428 1.27 8.08 17.71
CA THR A 428 2.28 9.05 18.14
C THR A 428 2.91 8.56 19.44
N ILE A 429 4.23 8.42 19.45
CA ILE A 429 5.02 8.05 20.64
C ILE A 429 5.82 9.27 21.03
N TYR A 430 5.81 9.66 22.31
CA TYR A 430 6.49 10.87 22.78
C TYR A 430 7.29 10.63 24.06
N ASP A 431 8.33 11.44 24.23
CA ASP A 431 9.15 11.45 25.43
C ASP A 431 8.35 11.92 26.64
N PRO A 432 8.29 11.13 27.73
CA PRO A 432 7.63 11.54 28.98
C PRO A 432 8.13 12.88 29.53
N SER A 433 9.40 13.20 29.35
CA SER A 433 10.00 14.45 29.85
C SER A 433 9.52 15.71 29.12
N CYS A 434 8.93 15.55 27.91
CA CYS A 434 8.36 16.65 27.15
C CYS A 434 7.02 17.17 27.70
N LEU A 435 6.40 16.50 28.67
CA LEU A 435 5.20 16.94 29.39
C LEU A 435 5.58 17.74 30.64
N SER A 436 6.53 18.65 30.56
CA SER A 436 6.85 19.56 31.65
C SER A 436 5.68 20.53 31.89
N VAL A 437 5.00 20.31 32.96
CA VAL A 437 4.42 21.23 34.00
C VAL A 437 3.70 22.54 33.56
N GLU A 438 3.61 22.91 32.30
CA GLU A 438 2.95 24.17 31.88
C GLU A 438 1.54 24.02 31.28
N GLU A 439 0.95 22.83 31.28
CA GLU A 439 -0.41 22.59 30.78
C GLU A 439 -1.37 21.97 31.80
N ILE A 440 -1.09 22.15 33.10
CA ILE A 440 -2.02 21.78 34.18
C ILE A 440 -2.22 23.03 35.08
N ASP A 441 -2.85 24.06 34.52
CA ASP A 441 -3.55 25.09 35.26
C ASP A 441 -4.81 25.53 34.51
#